data_edf53f2baf30779fee6f75ac3ef95083
#
_entry.id   edf53f2baf30779fee6f75ac3ef95083
#
_cell.length_a   1.000
_cell.length_b   1.000
_cell.length_c   1.000
_cell.angle_alpha   90.00
_cell.angle_beta   90.00
_cell.angle_gamma   90.00
#
_symmetry.space_group_name_H-M   'P 1'
#
loop_
_entity.id
_entity.type
_entity.pdbx_description
1 polymer ?
#
loop_
_entity_poly.entity_id
_entity_poly.type
_entity_poly.pdbx_seq_one_letter_code
_entity_poly.pdbx_strand_id
1 'polypeptide(L)'
;VTTSEGSDANAGPRTAGDREFIILVIALMACGALAIDTILPAFADVRAEFGMPADSTRVGWLVTAFFLGLAVGPWLYGPASDRFGRRRPQQAGLVLYVLSAVVAALATSWTVMVAARFVWGLGAAGPRSLSVAMVRDRYSGDAMARLMSVIMAVFLLVPILAPAVGAGLIAVLPWRAVYWLPAVVAIALLVWTRRLPETLTPERRRPFTVAAVGTACREVVSNRQTRAFTVAMTFLFGVMTTYLAGSEIVVGEVFGYGEWFPAFFGVIAVLLAISSLNNARLVQRIGLTRLVRRMSQVGVLTAWILVAVSLSAGGRPNFWLFTIALAGVIPVAQGLVPNCNTAAMQPLPHVAGTASAVIGTV
;
A
#
# COMPACT_ATOMS: atom_id res chain seq x y z
N VAL A 1 -28.65 6.01 -39.95
CA VAL A 1 -28.69 6.79 -38.71
C VAL A 1 -27.80 6.01 -37.72
N THR A 2 -26.53 6.37 -37.69
CA THR A 2 -25.54 5.81 -36.77
C THR A 2 -25.52 6.70 -35.55
N THR A 3 -26.10 6.25 -34.45
CA THR A 3 -26.07 6.93 -33.16
C THR A 3 -24.67 6.80 -32.52
N SER A 4 -24.09 7.96 -32.24
CA SER A 4 -22.80 8.18 -31.58
C SER A 4 -22.87 7.88 -30.07
N GLU A 5 -22.76 6.60 -29.68
CA GLU A 5 -22.60 6.21 -28.26
C GLU A 5 -21.14 6.03 -27.79
N GLY A 6 -20.16 6.39 -28.62
CA GLY A 6 -18.73 6.17 -28.33
C GLY A 6 -17.97 7.30 -27.65
N SER A 7 -18.62 8.45 -27.33
CA SER A 7 -17.89 9.69 -26.98
C SER A 7 -17.74 9.99 -25.49
N ASP A 8 -18.51 9.34 -24.59
CA ASP A 8 -18.60 9.80 -23.19
C ASP A 8 -17.60 9.18 -22.19
N ALA A 9 -16.99 8.05 -22.54
CA ALA A 9 -16.03 7.39 -21.65
C ALA A 9 -14.69 8.14 -21.46
N ASN A 10 -14.43 9.15 -22.29
CA ASN A 10 -13.17 9.92 -22.30
C ASN A 10 -13.30 11.31 -21.62
N ALA A 11 -14.45 11.65 -21.11
CA ALA A 11 -14.68 12.93 -20.43
C ALA A 11 -14.28 12.85 -18.96
N GLY A 12 -13.47 13.79 -18.48
CA GLY A 12 -13.15 13.95 -17.06
C GLY A 12 -14.41 14.26 -16.22
N PRO A 13 -14.28 14.34 -14.88
CA PRO A 13 -15.41 14.49 -13.96
C PRO A 13 -16.23 15.74 -14.28
N ARG A 14 -17.45 15.55 -14.78
CA ARG A 14 -18.35 16.61 -15.23
C ARG A 14 -19.46 16.94 -14.24
N THR A 15 -19.77 16.04 -13.30
CA THR A 15 -20.86 16.19 -12.35
C THR A 15 -20.38 16.25 -10.90
N ALA A 16 -21.19 16.79 -10.01
CA ALA A 16 -20.92 16.78 -8.57
C ALA A 16 -20.76 15.34 -8.04
N GLY A 17 -21.54 14.38 -8.56
CA GLY A 17 -21.44 12.97 -8.21
C GLY A 17 -20.12 12.34 -8.65
N ASP A 18 -19.49 12.80 -9.73
CA ASP A 18 -18.16 12.33 -10.14
C ASP A 18 -17.07 12.81 -9.18
N ARG A 19 -17.15 14.04 -8.71
CA ARG A 19 -16.21 14.59 -7.73
C ARG A 19 -16.33 13.86 -6.39
N GLU A 20 -17.56 13.64 -5.91
CA GLU A 20 -17.82 12.88 -4.69
C GLU A 20 -17.23 11.46 -4.79
N PHE A 21 -17.46 10.77 -5.90
CA PHE A 21 -16.89 9.44 -6.17
C PHE A 21 -15.35 9.45 -6.09
N ILE A 22 -14.70 10.42 -6.74
CA ILE A 22 -13.24 10.53 -6.76
C ILE A 22 -12.67 10.76 -5.35
N ILE A 23 -13.25 11.70 -4.60
CA ILE A 23 -12.81 12.01 -3.24
C ILE A 23 -12.97 10.78 -2.35
N LEU A 24 -14.10 10.08 -2.45
CA LEU A 24 -14.35 8.86 -1.69
C LEU A 24 -13.34 7.75 -2.02
N VAL A 25 -13.05 7.52 -3.31
CA VAL A 25 -12.05 6.54 -3.75
C VAL A 25 -10.66 6.88 -3.20
N ILE A 26 -10.26 8.15 -3.27
CA ILE A 26 -9.00 8.62 -2.69
C ILE A 26 -8.95 8.34 -1.18
N ALA A 27 -10.00 8.69 -0.45
CA ALA A 27 -10.09 8.50 0.99
C ALA A 27 -10.07 7.01 1.38
N LEU A 28 -10.72 6.15 0.60
CA LEU A 28 -10.71 4.70 0.79
C LEU A 28 -9.30 4.11 0.60
N MET A 29 -8.56 4.57 -0.40
CA MET A 29 -7.18 4.12 -0.61
C MET A 29 -6.24 4.65 0.48
N ALA A 30 -6.41 5.89 0.91
CA ALA A 30 -5.62 6.51 1.96
C ALA A 30 -5.81 5.85 3.34
N CYS A 31 -6.99 5.28 3.59
CA CYS A 31 -7.33 4.62 4.87
C CYS A 31 -6.36 3.49 5.24
N GLY A 32 -5.89 2.70 4.24
CA GLY A 32 -4.90 1.65 4.45
C GLY A 32 -3.54 2.17 4.90
N ALA A 33 -3.03 3.21 4.26
CA ALA A 33 -1.75 3.83 4.61
C ALA A 33 -1.82 4.51 5.99
N LEU A 34 -2.94 5.16 6.30
CA LEU A 34 -3.16 5.74 7.63
C LEU A 34 -3.01 4.70 8.75
N ALA A 35 -3.56 3.50 8.59
CA ALA A 35 -3.45 2.42 9.57
C ALA A 35 -2.02 1.88 9.75
N ILE A 36 -1.17 2.01 8.73
CA ILE A 36 0.23 1.55 8.79
C ILE A 36 1.09 2.58 9.49
N ASP A 37 1.01 3.84 9.06
CA ASP A 37 2.04 4.82 9.34
C ASP A 37 1.79 5.59 10.65
N THR A 38 0.53 5.71 11.11
CA THR A 38 0.21 6.40 12.39
C THR A 38 0.72 5.68 13.63
N ILE A 39 0.95 4.35 13.56
CA ILE A 39 1.42 3.59 14.72
C ILE A 39 2.94 3.72 14.95
N LEU A 40 3.71 4.06 13.93
CA LEU A 40 5.17 4.01 14.00
C LEU A 40 5.74 4.83 15.16
N PRO A 41 5.29 6.07 15.44
CA PRO A 41 5.76 6.85 16.59
C PRO A 41 5.38 6.24 17.96
N ALA A 42 4.36 5.37 18.01
CA ALA A 42 3.90 4.75 19.25
C ALA A 42 4.64 3.45 19.61
N PHE A 43 5.66 3.03 18.84
CA PHE A 43 6.37 1.77 19.06
C PHE A 43 7.06 1.69 20.43
N ALA A 44 7.58 2.80 20.93
CA ALA A 44 8.17 2.87 22.27
C ALA A 44 7.12 2.59 23.36
N ASP A 45 5.94 3.21 23.26
CA ASP A 45 4.84 3.01 24.19
C ASP A 45 4.30 1.58 24.14
N VAL A 46 4.22 1.01 22.94
CA VAL A 46 3.81 -0.40 22.74
C VAL A 46 4.80 -1.35 23.42
N ARG A 47 6.13 -1.11 23.27
CA ARG A 47 7.13 -1.92 23.97
C ARG A 47 6.95 -1.86 25.48
N ALA A 48 6.80 -0.65 26.01
CA ALA A 48 6.59 -0.45 27.46
C ALA A 48 5.33 -1.16 27.97
N GLU A 49 4.22 -1.04 27.26
CA GLU A 49 2.94 -1.67 27.66
C GLU A 49 2.99 -3.20 27.71
N PHE A 50 3.70 -3.83 26.75
CA PHE A 50 3.83 -5.28 26.68
C PHE A 50 5.09 -5.83 27.35
N GLY A 51 5.79 -5.02 28.14
CA GLY A 51 6.97 -5.43 28.92
C GLY A 51 8.11 -5.91 28.04
N MET A 52 8.31 -5.31 26.86
CA MET A 52 9.39 -5.66 25.93
C MET A 52 10.63 -4.80 26.21
N PRO A 53 11.85 -5.32 26.01
CA PRO A 53 13.06 -4.52 26.02
C PRO A 53 12.97 -3.31 25.04
N ALA A 54 13.61 -2.20 25.36
CA ALA A 54 13.59 -1.00 24.53
C ALA A 54 14.10 -1.25 23.11
N ASP A 55 15.13 -2.10 22.96
CA ASP A 55 15.73 -2.51 21.69
C ASP A 55 14.98 -3.65 20.97
N SER A 56 13.83 -4.09 21.50
CA SER A 56 13.07 -5.19 20.92
C SER A 56 12.53 -4.86 19.54
N THR A 57 12.93 -5.64 18.55
CA THR A 57 12.41 -5.56 17.18
C THR A 57 11.02 -6.19 17.01
N ARG A 58 10.47 -6.83 18.08
CA ARG A 58 9.18 -7.54 18.02
C ARG A 58 8.02 -6.63 17.64
N VAL A 59 8.08 -5.33 17.94
CA VAL A 59 7.03 -4.37 17.53
C VAL A 59 6.87 -4.27 16.02
N GLY A 60 7.92 -4.54 15.23
CA GLY A 60 7.86 -4.62 13.77
C GLY A 60 6.89 -5.68 13.25
N TRP A 61 6.55 -6.70 14.04
CA TRP A 61 5.52 -7.68 13.71
C TRP A 61 4.14 -7.07 13.51
N LEU A 62 3.86 -5.91 14.13
CA LEU A 62 2.60 -5.19 13.94
C LEU A 62 2.44 -4.69 12.49
N VAL A 63 3.54 -4.26 11.87
CA VAL A 63 3.58 -3.87 10.46
C VAL A 63 3.55 -5.11 9.55
N THR A 64 4.38 -6.10 9.86
CA THR A 64 4.46 -7.35 9.08
C THR A 64 3.12 -8.09 9.05
N ALA A 65 2.46 -8.25 10.20
CA ALA A 65 1.15 -8.90 10.28
C ALA A 65 0.09 -8.17 9.46
N PHE A 66 0.09 -6.82 9.51
CA PHE A 66 -0.82 -6.01 8.70
C PHE A 66 -0.58 -6.24 7.20
N PHE A 67 0.68 -6.22 6.73
CA PHE A 67 1.00 -6.48 5.33
C PHE A 67 0.66 -7.89 4.88
N LEU A 68 0.84 -8.90 5.75
CA LEU A 68 0.38 -10.27 5.47
C LEU A 68 -1.14 -10.33 5.26
N GLY A 69 -1.91 -9.66 6.12
CA GLY A 69 -3.36 -9.52 5.93
C GLY A 69 -3.72 -8.82 4.62
N LEU A 70 -3.01 -7.72 4.32
CA LEU A 70 -3.20 -6.95 3.09
C LEU A 70 -2.89 -7.76 1.83
N ALA A 71 -1.89 -8.64 1.88
CA ALA A 71 -1.51 -9.55 0.79
C ALA A 71 -2.55 -10.64 0.52
N VAL A 72 -3.16 -11.20 1.57
CA VAL A 72 -4.20 -12.23 1.46
C VAL A 72 -5.53 -11.65 0.96
N GLY A 73 -5.83 -10.40 1.30
CA GLY A 73 -7.12 -9.77 1.01
C GLY A 73 -7.61 -9.82 -0.44
N PRO A 74 -6.79 -9.53 -1.46
CA PRO A 74 -7.23 -9.57 -2.85
C PRO A 74 -7.82 -10.92 -3.30
N TRP A 75 -7.38 -12.03 -2.72
CA TRP A 75 -7.95 -13.37 -2.98
C TRP A 75 -9.39 -13.52 -2.51
N LEU A 76 -9.78 -12.77 -1.50
CA LEU A 76 -11.15 -12.76 -0.96
C LEU A 76 -11.99 -11.70 -1.67
N TYR A 77 -11.48 -10.46 -1.77
CA TYR A 77 -12.24 -9.33 -2.28
C TYR A 77 -12.41 -9.35 -3.81
N GLY A 78 -11.42 -9.85 -4.57
CA GLY A 78 -11.52 -9.96 -6.02
C GLY A 78 -12.76 -10.77 -6.42
N PRO A 79 -12.78 -12.07 -6.10
CA PRO A 79 -13.91 -12.94 -6.46
C PRO A 79 -15.24 -12.53 -5.80
N ALA A 80 -15.20 -12.09 -4.54
CA ALA A 80 -16.40 -11.60 -3.86
C ALA A 80 -17.00 -10.40 -4.60
N SER A 81 -16.16 -9.47 -5.06
CA SER A 81 -16.62 -8.28 -5.76
C SER A 81 -17.13 -8.56 -7.18
N ASP A 82 -16.57 -9.56 -7.85
CA ASP A 82 -17.04 -9.98 -9.18
C ASP A 82 -18.39 -10.69 -9.11
N ARG A 83 -18.69 -11.33 -7.98
CA ARG A 83 -19.97 -12.02 -7.76
C ARG A 83 -21.06 -11.11 -7.17
N PHE A 84 -20.74 -10.35 -6.12
CA PHE A 84 -21.71 -9.60 -5.32
C PHE A 84 -21.79 -8.10 -5.67
N GLY A 85 -20.97 -7.64 -6.63
CA GLY A 85 -20.77 -6.24 -6.92
C GLY A 85 -19.68 -5.63 -6.04
N ARG A 86 -19.24 -4.41 -6.37
CA ARG A 86 -18.10 -3.73 -5.71
C ARG A 86 -18.44 -3.22 -4.32
N ARG A 87 -19.64 -2.66 -4.17
CA ARG A 87 -20.06 -1.95 -2.96
C ARG A 87 -20.13 -2.84 -1.72
N ARG A 88 -20.76 -4.01 -1.80
CA ARG A 88 -20.96 -4.91 -0.64
C ARG A 88 -19.64 -5.42 -0.05
N PRO A 89 -18.71 -6.00 -0.83
CA PRO A 89 -17.40 -6.39 -0.32
C PRO A 89 -16.57 -5.22 0.19
N GLN A 90 -16.70 -4.04 -0.41
CA GLN A 90 -16.09 -2.80 0.07
C GLN A 90 -16.52 -2.46 1.50
N GLN A 91 -17.83 -2.49 1.75
CA GLN A 91 -18.39 -2.24 3.08
C GLN A 91 -18.01 -3.33 4.08
N ALA A 92 -18.01 -4.59 3.67
CA ALA A 92 -17.56 -5.70 4.51
C ALA A 92 -16.08 -5.52 4.93
N GLY A 93 -15.22 -5.07 4.00
CA GLY A 93 -13.83 -4.74 4.29
C GLY A 93 -13.69 -3.62 5.31
N LEU A 94 -14.47 -2.55 5.17
CA LEU A 94 -14.46 -1.44 6.14
C LEU A 94 -14.98 -1.87 7.51
N VAL A 95 -16.02 -2.71 7.58
CA VAL A 95 -16.50 -3.27 8.85
C VAL A 95 -15.40 -4.09 9.53
N LEU A 96 -14.76 -4.98 8.78
CA LEU A 96 -13.65 -5.79 9.30
C LEU A 96 -12.49 -4.91 9.78
N TYR A 97 -12.16 -3.85 9.01
CA TYR A 97 -11.16 -2.86 9.37
C TYR A 97 -11.49 -2.18 10.71
N VAL A 98 -12.73 -1.68 10.90
CA VAL A 98 -13.16 -1.03 12.13
C VAL A 98 -13.10 -1.98 13.31
N LEU A 99 -13.67 -3.18 13.17
CA LEU A 99 -13.70 -4.18 14.26
C LEU A 99 -12.28 -4.56 14.68
N SER A 100 -11.39 -4.81 13.73
CA SER A 100 -10.00 -5.16 14.06
C SER A 100 -9.20 -4.00 14.64
N ALA A 101 -9.45 -2.76 14.20
CA ALA A 101 -8.86 -1.56 14.82
C ALA A 101 -9.29 -1.40 16.28
N VAL A 102 -10.58 -1.61 16.57
CA VAL A 102 -11.11 -1.60 17.94
C VAL A 102 -10.50 -2.72 18.78
N VAL A 103 -10.43 -3.94 18.27
CA VAL A 103 -9.76 -5.06 18.96
C VAL A 103 -8.30 -4.74 19.27
N ALA A 104 -7.57 -4.14 18.30
CA ALA A 104 -6.19 -3.72 18.49
C ALA A 104 -6.07 -2.61 19.54
N ALA A 105 -6.98 -1.62 19.55
CA ALA A 105 -7.01 -0.54 20.55
C ALA A 105 -7.25 -1.06 21.98
N LEU A 106 -8.03 -2.14 22.12
CA LEU A 106 -8.40 -2.74 23.42
C LEU A 106 -7.53 -3.95 23.78
N ALA A 107 -6.55 -4.33 22.97
CA ALA A 107 -5.73 -5.51 23.20
C ALA A 107 -4.91 -5.36 24.48
N THR A 108 -4.99 -6.38 25.35
CA THR A 108 -4.21 -6.54 26.59
C THR A 108 -3.12 -7.60 26.43
N SER A 109 -3.10 -8.34 25.33
CA SER A 109 -2.16 -9.39 25.01
C SER A 109 -1.47 -9.10 23.69
N TRP A 110 -0.14 -9.33 23.63
CA TRP A 110 0.65 -9.20 22.41
C TRP A 110 0.11 -10.04 21.24
N THR A 111 -0.27 -11.29 21.53
CA THR A 111 -0.82 -12.20 20.50
C THR A 111 -2.11 -11.66 19.91
N VAL A 112 -3.02 -11.15 20.75
CA VAL A 112 -4.26 -10.52 20.28
C VAL A 112 -3.97 -9.28 19.45
N MET A 113 -3.00 -8.46 19.86
CA MET A 113 -2.57 -7.27 19.11
C MET A 113 -2.08 -7.64 17.71
N VAL A 114 -1.18 -8.62 17.60
CA VAL A 114 -0.63 -9.07 16.30
C VAL A 114 -1.72 -9.71 15.42
N ALA A 115 -2.58 -10.55 16.00
CA ALA A 115 -3.70 -11.14 15.28
C ALA A 115 -4.69 -10.08 14.78
N ALA A 116 -5.02 -9.10 15.61
CA ALA A 116 -5.87 -7.97 15.23
C ALA A 116 -5.25 -7.17 14.07
N ARG A 117 -3.94 -6.95 14.08
CA ARG A 117 -3.21 -6.28 12.99
C ARG A 117 -3.29 -7.06 11.67
N PHE A 118 -3.17 -8.39 11.71
CA PHE A 118 -3.37 -9.23 10.53
C PHE A 118 -4.79 -9.09 9.97
N VAL A 119 -5.81 -9.21 10.82
CA VAL A 119 -7.22 -9.06 10.41
C VAL A 119 -7.50 -7.64 9.92
N TRP A 120 -6.85 -6.64 10.52
CA TRP A 120 -6.97 -5.26 10.07
C TRP A 120 -6.40 -5.06 8.66
N GLY A 121 -5.22 -5.63 8.37
CA GLY A 121 -4.64 -5.67 7.02
C GLY A 121 -5.58 -6.32 6.01
N LEU A 122 -6.20 -7.43 6.40
CA LEU A 122 -7.23 -8.10 5.59
C LEU A 122 -8.40 -7.15 5.32
N GLY A 123 -8.93 -6.45 6.33
CA GLY A 123 -9.97 -5.45 6.18
C GLY A 123 -9.59 -4.29 5.27
N ALA A 124 -8.34 -3.81 5.36
CA ALA A 124 -7.80 -2.71 4.55
C ALA A 124 -7.63 -3.07 3.06
N ALA A 125 -7.47 -4.35 2.75
CA ALA A 125 -7.31 -4.83 1.38
C ALA A 125 -8.55 -4.58 0.51
N GLY A 126 -9.75 -4.65 1.09
CA GLY A 126 -11.01 -4.34 0.40
C GLY A 126 -11.01 -2.91 -0.15
N PRO A 127 -10.94 -1.87 0.71
CA PRO A 127 -10.86 -0.48 0.30
C PRO A 127 -9.78 -0.22 -0.75
N ARG A 128 -8.59 -0.79 -0.59
CA ARG A 128 -7.48 -0.60 -1.53
C ARG A 128 -7.74 -1.20 -2.91
N SER A 129 -8.08 -2.48 -2.96
CA SER A 129 -8.20 -3.22 -4.23
C SER A 129 -9.46 -2.86 -5.00
N LEU A 130 -10.59 -2.71 -4.29
CA LEU A 130 -11.88 -2.42 -4.92
C LEU A 130 -11.99 -0.98 -5.40
N SER A 131 -11.31 -0.02 -4.76
CA SER A 131 -11.25 1.35 -5.24
C SER A 131 -10.65 1.43 -6.65
N VAL A 132 -9.55 0.71 -6.91
CA VAL A 132 -8.95 0.64 -8.26
C VAL A 132 -9.91 -0.03 -9.25
N ALA A 133 -10.60 -1.10 -8.83
CA ALA A 133 -11.59 -1.79 -9.66
C ALA A 133 -12.77 -0.87 -10.02
N MET A 134 -13.30 -0.11 -9.06
CA MET A 134 -14.40 0.85 -9.28
C MET A 134 -14.01 1.98 -10.23
N VAL A 135 -12.77 2.48 -10.14
CA VAL A 135 -12.27 3.47 -11.10
C VAL A 135 -12.24 2.88 -12.51
N ARG A 136 -11.74 1.67 -12.66
CA ARG A 136 -11.67 0.96 -13.95
C ARG A 136 -13.04 0.61 -14.52
N ASP A 137 -14.03 0.33 -13.66
CA ASP A 137 -15.40 0.05 -14.10
C ASP A 137 -16.10 1.29 -14.68
N ARG A 138 -15.69 2.52 -14.26
CA ARG A 138 -16.34 3.78 -14.59
C ARG A 138 -15.57 4.65 -15.59
N TYR A 139 -14.26 4.53 -15.63
CA TYR A 139 -13.39 5.34 -16.48
C TYR A 139 -12.49 4.45 -17.34
N SER A 140 -12.18 4.91 -18.56
CA SER A 140 -11.27 4.24 -19.49
C SER A 140 -10.30 5.23 -20.14
N GLY A 141 -9.26 4.73 -20.82
CA GLY A 141 -8.31 5.54 -21.57
C GLY A 141 -7.64 6.65 -20.75
N ASP A 142 -7.54 7.83 -21.31
CA ASP A 142 -6.84 8.98 -20.74
C ASP A 142 -7.50 9.50 -19.45
N ALA A 143 -8.84 9.42 -19.36
CA ALA A 143 -9.58 9.83 -18.17
C ALA A 143 -9.22 8.94 -16.97
N MET A 144 -9.15 7.63 -17.17
CA MET A 144 -8.69 6.69 -16.15
C MET A 144 -7.24 6.96 -15.74
N ALA A 145 -6.34 7.15 -16.70
CA ALA A 145 -4.92 7.41 -16.43
C ALA A 145 -4.72 8.68 -15.61
N ARG A 146 -5.43 9.75 -15.96
CA ARG A 146 -5.40 11.03 -15.22
C ARG A 146 -5.92 10.86 -13.79
N LEU A 147 -7.08 10.19 -13.63
CA LEU A 147 -7.67 9.96 -12.32
C LEU A 147 -6.76 9.11 -11.42
N MET A 148 -6.22 8.02 -11.95
CA MET A 148 -5.26 7.18 -11.21
C MET A 148 -4.01 7.94 -10.81
N SER A 149 -3.52 8.87 -11.64
CA SER A 149 -2.39 9.73 -11.29
C SER A 149 -2.71 10.65 -10.11
N VAL A 150 -3.91 11.24 -10.07
CA VAL A 150 -4.36 12.08 -8.95
C VAL A 150 -4.50 11.23 -7.67
N ILE A 151 -5.13 10.07 -7.76
CA ILE A 151 -5.28 9.14 -6.63
C ILE A 151 -3.92 8.77 -6.07
N MET A 152 -2.95 8.40 -6.94
CA MET A 152 -1.60 8.04 -6.52
C MET A 152 -0.85 9.22 -5.91
N ALA A 153 -1.00 10.43 -6.43
CA ALA A 153 -0.37 11.62 -5.87
C ALA A 153 -0.87 11.89 -4.44
N VAL A 154 -2.18 11.79 -4.19
CA VAL A 154 -2.73 11.96 -2.84
C VAL A 154 -2.32 10.80 -1.94
N PHE A 155 -2.34 9.55 -2.44
CA PHE A 155 -1.86 8.38 -1.67
C PHE A 155 -0.43 8.55 -1.18
N LEU A 156 0.45 9.17 -1.98
CA LEU A 156 1.84 9.43 -1.59
C LEU A 156 1.99 10.50 -0.48
N LEU A 157 0.98 11.36 -0.26
CA LEU A 157 0.99 12.32 0.84
C LEU A 157 0.71 11.68 2.20
N VAL A 158 0.00 10.55 2.23
CA VAL A 158 -0.39 9.90 3.49
C VAL A 158 0.81 9.44 4.30
N PRO A 159 1.81 8.73 3.76
CA PRO A 159 3.01 8.37 4.49
C PRO A 159 3.83 9.58 4.99
N ILE A 160 3.68 10.74 4.35
CA ILE A 160 4.35 11.98 4.82
C ILE A 160 3.66 12.51 6.07
N LEU A 161 2.32 12.51 6.07
CA LEU A 161 1.51 13.15 7.12
C LEU A 161 1.17 12.20 8.27
N ALA A 162 0.98 10.91 8.00
CA ALA A 162 0.46 9.97 8.99
C ALA A 162 1.38 9.78 10.21
N PRO A 163 2.70 9.67 10.10
CA PRO A 163 3.57 9.61 11.30
C PRO A 163 3.54 10.90 12.10
N ALA A 164 3.48 12.08 11.44
CA ALA A 164 3.34 13.36 12.14
C ALA A 164 2.00 13.47 12.88
N VAL A 165 0.91 12.99 12.26
CA VAL A 165 -0.40 12.88 12.91
C VAL A 165 -0.34 11.91 14.10
N GLY A 166 0.32 10.75 13.94
CA GLY A 166 0.56 9.78 15.01
C GLY A 166 1.31 10.38 16.17
N ALA A 167 2.44 11.05 15.91
CA ALA A 167 3.24 11.73 16.92
C ALA A 167 2.44 12.84 17.64
N GLY A 168 1.66 13.64 16.90
CA GLY A 168 0.78 14.66 17.49
C GLY A 168 -0.31 14.05 18.37
N LEU A 169 -0.86 12.89 18.01
CA LEU A 169 -1.85 12.19 18.83
C LEU A 169 -1.26 11.72 20.16
N ILE A 170 -0.11 11.06 20.15
CA ILE A 170 0.51 10.53 21.37
C ILE A 170 1.06 11.62 22.28
N ALA A 171 1.32 12.83 21.74
CA ALA A 171 1.74 13.97 22.55
C ALA A 171 0.62 14.50 23.48
N VAL A 172 -0.65 14.28 23.15
CA VAL A 172 -1.82 14.83 23.88
C VAL A 172 -2.82 13.76 24.35
N LEU A 173 -2.73 12.55 23.82
CA LEU A 173 -3.65 11.43 24.11
C LEU A 173 -2.86 10.15 24.41
N PRO A 174 -3.45 9.16 25.09
CA PRO A 174 -2.83 7.85 25.25
C PRO A 174 -2.45 7.26 23.88
N TRP A 175 -1.34 6.53 23.82
CA TRP A 175 -0.81 5.95 22.57
C TRP A 175 -1.85 5.11 21.79
N ARG A 176 -2.83 4.53 22.47
CA ARG A 176 -3.93 3.80 21.84
C ARG A 176 -4.79 4.66 20.90
N ALA A 177 -4.70 6.00 20.97
CA ALA A 177 -5.40 6.91 20.07
C ALA A 177 -5.01 6.69 18.60
N VAL A 178 -3.79 6.19 18.32
CA VAL A 178 -3.34 5.84 16.96
C VAL A 178 -4.17 4.72 16.31
N TYR A 179 -4.87 3.93 17.07
CA TYR A 179 -5.82 2.92 16.58
C TYR A 179 -7.24 3.48 16.43
N TRP A 180 -7.64 4.38 17.33
CA TRP A 180 -8.97 4.99 17.28
C TRP A 180 -9.15 5.93 16.11
N LEU A 181 -8.13 6.71 15.74
CA LEU A 181 -8.22 7.64 14.61
C LEU A 181 -8.56 6.93 13.30
N PRO A 182 -7.81 5.90 12.85
CA PRO A 182 -8.15 5.16 11.64
C PRO A 182 -9.54 4.48 11.73
N ALA A 183 -9.94 4.02 12.91
CA ALA A 183 -11.26 3.43 13.11
C ALA A 183 -12.38 4.46 12.86
N VAL A 184 -12.26 5.66 13.42
CA VAL A 184 -13.22 6.75 13.21
C VAL A 184 -13.30 7.15 11.74
N VAL A 185 -12.14 7.30 11.07
CA VAL A 185 -12.07 7.57 9.63
C VAL A 185 -12.78 6.47 8.84
N ALA A 186 -12.53 5.20 9.16
CA ALA A 186 -13.17 4.07 8.48
C ALA A 186 -14.68 4.01 8.72
N ILE A 187 -15.19 4.38 9.92
CA ILE A 187 -16.63 4.51 10.19
C ILE A 187 -17.24 5.61 9.31
N ALA A 188 -16.60 6.77 9.22
CA ALA A 188 -17.07 7.86 8.37
C ALA A 188 -17.11 7.41 6.89
N LEU A 189 -16.08 6.71 6.43
CA LEU A 189 -16.04 6.14 5.08
C LEU A 189 -17.11 5.07 4.88
N LEU A 190 -17.36 4.20 5.86
CA LEU A 190 -18.41 3.17 5.80
C LEU A 190 -19.79 3.81 5.62
N VAL A 191 -20.07 4.88 6.36
CA VAL A 191 -21.32 5.65 6.21
C VAL A 191 -21.36 6.31 4.82
N TRP A 192 -20.28 6.90 4.38
CA TRP A 192 -20.20 7.57 3.09
C TRP A 192 -20.36 6.60 1.90
N THR A 193 -19.81 5.38 1.99
CA THR A 193 -19.99 4.35 0.96
C THR A 193 -21.45 3.92 0.75
N ARG A 194 -22.35 4.26 1.66
CA ARG A 194 -23.80 4.05 1.44
C ARG A 194 -24.36 4.86 0.27
N ARG A 195 -23.73 6.01 -0.05
CA ARG A 195 -24.07 6.83 -1.20
C ARG A 195 -23.42 6.37 -2.51
N LEU A 196 -22.43 5.46 -2.41
CA LEU A 196 -21.72 4.97 -3.57
C LEU A 196 -22.64 4.12 -4.47
N PRO A 197 -22.81 4.48 -5.76
CA PRO A 197 -23.53 3.62 -6.70
C PRO A 197 -22.75 2.33 -6.94
N GLU A 198 -23.46 1.24 -7.23
CA GLU A 198 -22.80 0.01 -7.70
C GLU A 198 -22.17 0.27 -9.08
N THR A 199 -20.88 -0.05 -9.23
CA THR A 199 -20.15 0.21 -10.46
C THR A 199 -20.09 -1.01 -11.37
N LEU A 200 -20.29 -2.23 -10.83
CA LEU A 200 -20.32 -3.45 -11.60
C LEU A 200 -21.73 -3.74 -12.07
N THR A 201 -21.95 -3.68 -13.39
CA THR A 201 -23.24 -4.02 -14.00
C THR A 201 -23.57 -5.51 -13.83
N PRO A 202 -24.85 -5.90 -13.69
CA PRO A 202 -25.24 -7.29 -13.51
C PRO A 202 -24.68 -8.25 -14.57
N GLU A 203 -24.57 -7.76 -15.84
CA GLU A 203 -24.10 -8.53 -16.99
C GLU A 203 -22.60 -8.86 -16.91
N ARG A 204 -21.82 -8.05 -16.15
CA ARG A 204 -20.39 -8.24 -15.95
C ARG A 204 -20.07 -9.09 -14.72
N ARG A 205 -21.07 -9.50 -13.95
CA ARG A 205 -20.87 -10.39 -12.80
C ARG A 205 -20.44 -11.77 -13.26
N ARG A 206 -19.40 -12.31 -12.62
CA ARG A 206 -18.85 -13.62 -12.94
C ARG A 206 -19.00 -14.55 -11.74
N PRO A 207 -19.34 -15.85 -11.98
CA PRO A 207 -19.30 -16.83 -10.90
C PRO A 207 -17.85 -17.03 -10.44
N PHE A 208 -17.67 -17.13 -9.14
CA PHE A 208 -16.37 -17.51 -8.58
C PHE A 208 -16.10 -18.98 -8.90
N THR A 209 -15.01 -19.28 -9.59
CA THR A 209 -14.56 -20.66 -9.82
C THR A 209 -13.12 -20.81 -9.32
N VAL A 210 -12.92 -21.78 -8.44
CA VAL A 210 -11.57 -22.13 -7.94
C VAL A 210 -10.65 -22.53 -9.09
N ALA A 211 -11.22 -23.13 -10.14
CA ALA A 211 -10.51 -23.51 -11.36
C ALA A 211 -9.88 -22.30 -12.07
N ALA A 212 -10.58 -21.16 -12.17
CA ALA A 212 -10.04 -19.94 -12.79
C ALA A 212 -8.84 -19.38 -12.01
N VAL A 213 -8.90 -19.44 -10.67
CA VAL A 213 -7.78 -19.05 -9.80
C VAL A 213 -6.61 -20.02 -10.00
N GLY A 214 -6.85 -21.32 -10.02
CA GLY A 214 -5.80 -22.32 -10.25
C GLY A 214 -5.12 -22.16 -11.61
N THR A 215 -5.89 -21.87 -12.67
CA THR A 215 -5.33 -21.58 -14.01
C THR A 215 -4.45 -20.35 -14.00
N ALA A 216 -4.89 -19.25 -13.38
CA ALA A 216 -4.10 -18.04 -13.30
C ALA A 216 -2.81 -18.23 -12.48
N CYS A 217 -2.87 -18.95 -11.35
CA CYS A 217 -1.69 -19.33 -10.58
C CYS A 217 -0.69 -20.12 -11.44
N ARG A 218 -1.18 -21.12 -12.16
CA ARG A 218 -0.35 -21.94 -13.05
C ARG A 218 0.32 -21.09 -14.14
N GLU A 219 -0.41 -20.17 -14.77
CA GLU A 219 0.12 -19.29 -15.81
C GLU A 219 1.17 -18.32 -15.26
N VAL A 220 0.93 -17.70 -14.08
CA VAL A 220 1.91 -16.83 -13.41
C VAL A 220 3.21 -17.59 -13.13
N VAL A 221 3.12 -18.82 -12.60
CA VAL A 221 4.28 -19.64 -12.25
C VAL A 221 4.98 -20.20 -13.51
N SER A 222 4.24 -20.54 -14.55
CA SER A 222 4.78 -21.14 -15.78
C SER A 222 5.45 -20.10 -16.68
N ASN A 223 4.97 -18.85 -16.70
CA ASN A 223 5.57 -17.82 -17.52
C ASN A 223 6.85 -17.28 -16.90
N ARG A 224 7.99 -17.46 -17.60
CA ARG A 224 9.31 -17.06 -17.10
C ARG A 224 9.43 -15.56 -16.79
N GLN A 225 8.86 -14.71 -17.65
CA GLN A 225 8.88 -13.26 -17.44
C GLN A 225 8.05 -12.87 -16.22
N THR A 226 6.80 -13.31 -16.16
CA THR A 226 5.89 -13.03 -15.03
C THR A 226 6.50 -13.50 -13.72
N ARG A 227 6.99 -14.75 -13.66
CA ARG A 227 7.63 -15.31 -12.46
C ARG A 227 8.83 -14.47 -12.01
N ALA A 228 9.73 -14.11 -12.94
CA ALA A 228 10.93 -13.33 -12.61
C ALA A 228 10.58 -11.96 -12.02
N PHE A 229 9.62 -11.24 -12.62
CA PHE A 229 9.20 -9.95 -12.11
C PHE A 229 8.38 -10.05 -10.82
N THR A 230 7.59 -11.13 -10.64
CA THR A 230 6.87 -11.39 -9.38
C THR A 230 7.86 -11.61 -8.24
N VAL A 231 8.89 -12.45 -8.43
CA VAL A 231 9.95 -12.66 -7.44
C VAL A 231 10.69 -11.35 -7.15
N ALA A 232 11.01 -10.55 -8.16
CA ALA A 232 11.63 -9.23 -7.95
C ALA A 232 10.73 -8.32 -7.11
N MET A 233 9.43 -8.30 -7.35
CA MET A 233 8.48 -7.53 -6.55
C MET A 233 8.43 -8.00 -5.09
N THR A 234 8.49 -9.30 -4.83
CA THR A 234 8.56 -9.85 -3.46
C THR A 234 9.73 -9.25 -2.69
N PHE A 235 10.93 -9.23 -3.28
CA PHE A 235 12.10 -8.62 -2.64
C PHE A 235 11.94 -7.10 -2.46
N LEU A 236 11.40 -6.39 -3.45
CA LEU A 236 11.16 -4.94 -3.36
C LEU A 236 10.14 -4.60 -2.25
N PHE A 237 9.06 -5.38 -2.12
CA PHE A 237 8.11 -5.25 -1.00
C PHE A 237 8.75 -5.62 0.34
N GLY A 238 9.63 -6.63 0.36
CA GLY A 238 10.43 -6.98 1.53
C GLY A 238 11.28 -5.80 2.02
N VAL A 239 11.98 -5.11 1.11
CA VAL A 239 12.75 -3.89 1.43
C VAL A 239 11.85 -2.82 2.02
N MET A 240 10.69 -2.57 1.41
CA MET A 240 9.74 -1.55 1.91
C MET A 240 9.16 -1.93 3.27
N THR A 241 8.77 -3.19 3.46
CA THR A 241 8.22 -3.67 4.74
C THR A 241 9.27 -3.60 5.85
N THR A 242 10.52 -3.96 5.55
CA THR A 242 11.64 -3.85 6.50
C THR A 242 11.90 -2.39 6.88
N TYR A 243 11.88 -1.48 5.89
CA TYR A 243 11.99 -0.04 6.15
C TYR A 243 10.85 0.44 7.07
N LEU A 244 9.60 0.12 6.76
CA LEU A 244 8.45 0.56 7.56
C LEU A 244 8.46 -0.05 8.97
N ALA A 245 8.79 -1.34 9.10
CA ALA A 245 8.79 -2.03 10.38
C ALA A 245 9.99 -1.67 11.27
N GLY A 246 11.13 -1.30 10.66
CA GLY A 246 12.39 -1.08 11.38
C GLY A 246 12.83 0.37 11.50
N SER A 247 12.27 1.29 10.71
CA SER A 247 12.78 2.68 10.64
C SER A 247 12.72 3.41 11.98
N GLU A 248 11.64 3.24 12.75
CA GLU A 248 11.52 3.86 14.08
C GLU A 248 12.58 3.31 15.05
N ILE A 249 12.73 1.99 15.06
CA ILE A 249 13.72 1.30 15.92
C ILE A 249 15.14 1.78 15.57
N VAL A 250 15.47 1.85 14.29
CA VAL A 250 16.80 2.28 13.84
C VAL A 250 17.04 3.72 14.18
N VAL A 251 16.11 4.64 13.89
CA VAL A 251 16.28 6.06 14.15
C VAL A 251 16.21 6.37 15.64
N GLY A 252 15.27 5.78 16.37
CA GLY A 252 15.03 6.03 17.78
C GLY A 252 16.04 5.33 18.69
N GLU A 253 16.15 4.01 18.57
CA GLU A 253 16.91 3.19 19.53
C GLU A 253 18.39 3.05 19.14
N VAL A 254 18.68 2.82 17.84
CA VAL A 254 20.07 2.62 17.42
C VAL A 254 20.85 3.91 17.35
N PHE A 255 20.22 4.97 16.80
CA PHE A 255 20.85 6.27 16.63
C PHE A 255 20.52 7.30 17.73
N GLY A 256 19.48 7.10 18.53
CA GLY A 256 19.06 8.02 19.59
C GLY A 256 18.33 9.28 19.09
N TYR A 257 17.80 9.28 17.86
CA TYR A 257 17.10 10.41 17.25
C TYR A 257 15.58 10.22 17.18
N GLY A 258 14.96 9.60 18.19
CA GLY A 258 13.52 9.28 18.19
C GLY A 258 12.62 10.50 17.97
N GLU A 259 12.93 11.65 18.57
CA GLU A 259 12.18 12.91 18.38
C GLU A 259 12.19 13.39 16.92
N TRP A 260 13.25 13.08 16.17
CA TRP A 260 13.39 13.45 14.76
C TRP A 260 12.77 12.45 13.80
N PHE A 261 12.25 11.32 14.29
CA PHE A 261 11.68 10.26 13.46
C PHE A 261 10.60 10.77 12.48
N PRO A 262 9.61 11.60 12.88
CA PRO A 262 8.61 12.09 11.95
C PRO A 262 9.21 12.91 10.80
N ALA A 263 10.23 13.73 11.08
CA ALA A 263 10.93 14.53 10.08
C ALA A 263 11.74 13.65 9.12
N PHE A 264 12.50 12.68 9.66
CA PHE A 264 13.25 11.69 8.89
C PHE A 264 12.32 10.92 7.94
N PHE A 265 11.22 10.38 8.49
CA PHE A 265 10.25 9.61 7.71
C PHE A 265 9.58 10.47 6.63
N GLY A 266 9.26 11.71 6.96
CA GLY A 266 8.70 12.70 6.03
C GLY A 266 9.65 13.00 4.86
N VAL A 267 10.93 13.18 5.11
CA VAL A 267 11.94 13.40 4.05
C VAL A 267 12.00 12.21 3.09
N ILE A 268 12.09 10.99 3.63
CA ILE A 268 12.08 9.78 2.79
C ILE A 268 10.77 9.68 1.99
N ALA A 269 9.62 9.99 2.59
CA ALA A 269 8.33 9.97 1.90
C ALA A 269 8.25 11.02 0.76
N VAL A 270 8.83 12.21 0.95
CA VAL A 270 8.97 13.21 -0.14
C VAL A 270 9.83 12.67 -1.28
N LEU A 271 10.96 12.02 -0.96
CA LEU A 271 11.81 11.38 -1.98
C LEU A 271 11.10 10.25 -2.73
N LEU A 272 10.25 9.46 -2.04
CA LEU A 272 9.37 8.46 -2.65
C LEU A 272 8.39 9.11 -3.64
N ALA A 273 7.77 10.23 -3.25
CA ALA A 273 6.86 10.97 -4.11
C ALA A 273 7.55 11.51 -5.36
N ILE A 274 8.73 12.12 -5.20
CA ILE A 274 9.56 12.62 -6.31
C ILE A 274 9.95 11.47 -7.25
N SER A 275 10.39 10.34 -6.70
CA SER A 275 10.74 9.14 -7.48
C SER A 275 9.56 8.64 -8.29
N SER A 276 8.37 8.55 -7.69
CA SER A 276 7.14 8.09 -8.35
C SER A 276 6.71 9.02 -9.49
N LEU A 277 6.74 10.34 -9.27
CA LEU A 277 6.40 11.34 -10.29
C LEU A 277 7.38 11.31 -11.46
N ASN A 278 8.67 11.19 -11.17
CA ASN A 278 9.71 11.10 -12.19
C ASN A 278 9.63 9.78 -12.95
N ASN A 279 9.28 8.68 -12.29
CA ASN A 279 9.13 7.37 -12.90
C ASN A 279 8.12 7.40 -14.06
N ALA A 280 6.97 8.02 -13.88
CA ALA A 280 5.95 8.15 -14.92
C ALA A 280 6.48 8.88 -16.17
N ARG A 281 7.25 9.96 -15.98
CA ARG A 281 7.89 10.71 -17.08
C ARG A 281 8.99 9.90 -17.76
N LEU A 282 9.79 9.18 -16.99
CA LEU A 282 10.92 8.39 -17.49
C LEU A 282 10.44 7.19 -18.31
N VAL A 283 9.37 6.49 -17.87
CA VAL A 283 8.77 5.39 -18.65
C VAL A 283 8.38 5.88 -20.06
N GLN A 284 7.76 7.06 -20.16
CA GLN A 284 7.35 7.62 -21.45
C GLN A 284 8.53 7.99 -22.34
N ARG A 285 9.66 8.46 -21.76
CA ARG A 285 10.83 8.93 -22.50
C ARG A 285 11.76 7.81 -22.98
N ILE A 286 12.04 6.83 -22.12
CA ILE A 286 13.06 5.81 -22.41
C ILE A 286 12.51 4.39 -22.54
N GLY A 287 11.23 4.20 -22.28
CA GLY A 287 10.53 2.92 -22.34
C GLY A 287 10.74 2.03 -21.11
N LEU A 288 9.77 1.16 -20.85
CA LEU A 288 9.70 0.32 -19.65
C LEU A 288 10.96 -0.55 -19.46
N THR A 289 11.36 -1.30 -20.46
CA THR A 289 12.47 -2.27 -20.35
C THR A 289 13.81 -1.60 -20.02
N ARG A 290 14.10 -0.47 -20.69
CA ARG A 290 15.34 0.28 -20.43
C ARG A 290 15.33 0.93 -19.05
N LEU A 291 14.16 1.44 -18.62
CA LEU A 291 14.00 2.04 -17.32
C LEU A 291 14.21 1.02 -16.21
N VAL A 292 13.54 -0.14 -16.30
CA VAL A 292 13.69 -1.22 -15.29
C VAL A 292 15.15 -1.63 -15.17
N ARG A 293 15.84 -1.84 -16.31
CA ARG A 293 17.26 -2.21 -16.29
C ARG A 293 18.12 -1.16 -15.56
N ARG A 294 17.96 0.13 -15.91
CA ARG A 294 18.75 1.21 -15.29
C ARG A 294 18.45 1.36 -13.82
N MET A 295 17.17 1.37 -13.44
CA MET A 295 16.76 1.48 -12.04
C MET A 295 17.24 0.28 -11.21
N SER A 296 17.21 -0.94 -11.77
CA SER A 296 17.77 -2.13 -11.09
C SER A 296 19.27 -2.00 -10.87
N GLN A 297 20.03 -1.51 -11.86
CA GLN A 297 21.47 -1.25 -11.71
C GLN A 297 21.76 -0.21 -10.61
N VAL A 298 21.02 0.91 -10.63
CA VAL A 298 21.13 1.94 -9.59
C VAL A 298 20.73 1.39 -8.23
N GLY A 299 19.64 0.61 -8.15
CA GLY A 299 19.17 -0.01 -6.91
C GLY A 299 20.19 -0.97 -6.31
N VAL A 300 20.82 -1.81 -7.13
CA VAL A 300 21.89 -2.70 -6.68
C VAL A 300 23.11 -1.90 -6.18
N LEU A 301 23.53 -0.87 -6.94
CA LEU A 301 24.65 -0.03 -6.54
C LEU A 301 24.39 0.68 -5.20
N THR A 302 23.23 1.32 -5.06
CA THR A 302 22.87 2.03 -3.81
C THR A 302 22.70 1.08 -2.63
N ALA A 303 22.17 -0.13 -2.85
CA ALA A 303 22.11 -1.17 -1.84
C ALA A 303 23.50 -1.60 -1.36
N TRP A 304 24.45 -1.82 -2.28
CA TRP A 304 25.84 -2.12 -1.92
C TRP A 304 26.54 -0.97 -1.19
N ILE A 305 26.25 0.28 -1.56
CA ILE A 305 26.75 1.45 -0.83
C ILE A 305 26.22 1.44 0.61
N LEU A 306 24.93 1.19 0.82
CA LEU A 306 24.34 1.09 2.16
C LEU A 306 24.99 -0.04 2.98
N VAL A 307 25.19 -1.20 2.38
CA VAL A 307 25.87 -2.33 3.03
C VAL A 307 27.32 -1.95 3.40
N ALA A 308 28.07 -1.39 2.47
CA ALA A 308 29.46 -0.97 2.70
C ALA A 308 29.56 0.07 3.81
N VAL A 309 28.69 1.09 3.81
CA VAL A 309 28.60 2.10 4.88
C VAL A 309 28.31 1.46 6.22
N SER A 310 27.38 0.52 6.27
CA SER A 310 27.02 -0.16 7.54
C SER A 310 28.14 -1.04 8.04
N LEU A 311 28.77 -1.84 7.17
CA LEU A 311 29.86 -2.75 7.56
C LEU A 311 31.13 -2.00 7.97
N SER A 312 31.50 -0.91 7.28
CA SER A 312 32.69 -0.12 7.60
C SER A 312 32.68 0.49 9.01
N ALA A 313 31.50 0.62 9.59
CA ALA A 313 31.30 1.16 10.93
C ALA A 313 30.80 0.12 11.95
N GLY A 314 31.03 -1.18 11.70
CA GLY A 314 30.62 -2.25 12.60
C GLY A 314 29.13 -2.31 12.88
N GLY A 315 28.29 -1.91 11.92
CA GLY A 315 26.83 -1.88 12.03
C GLY A 315 26.23 -0.57 12.57
N ARG A 316 27.05 0.38 13.02
CA ARG A 316 26.61 1.69 13.54
C ARG A 316 27.34 2.85 12.84
N PRO A 317 27.00 3.11 11.56
CA PRO A 317 27.58 4.24 10.84
C PRO A 317 27.10 5.58 11.40
N ASN A 318 27.70 6.67 10.92
CA ASN A 318 27.15 8.01 11.21
C ASN A 318 25.71 8.11 10.69
N PHE A 319 24.79 8.66 11.49
CA PHE A 319 23.36 8.78 11.17
C PHE A 319 23.09 9.44 9.81
N TRP A 320 23.77 10.53 9.51
CA TRP A 320 23.59 11.25 8.25
C TRP A 320 24.06 10.46 7.05
N LEU A 321 25.19 9.75 7.18
CA LEU A 321 25.70 8.88 6.12
C LEU A 321 24.76 7.69 5.86
N PHE A 322 24.24 7.09 6.91
CA PHE A 322 23.21 6.04 6.82
C PHE A 322 21.94 6.57 6.13
N THR A 323 21.46 7.74 6.55
CA THR A 323 20.24 8.38 5.99
C THR A 323 20.41 8.68 4.50
N ILE A 324 21.54 9.21 4.07
CA ILE A 324 21.85 9.49 2.66
C ILE A 324 21.89 8.18 1.84
N ALA A 325 22.56 7.16 2.36
CA ALA A 325 22.63 5.86 1.70
C ALA A 325 21.24 5.21 1.58
N LEU A 326 20.43 5.25 2.65
CA LEU A 326 19.05 4.75 2.66
C LEU A 326 18.15 5.53 1.71
N ALA A 327 18.30 6.87 1.65
CA ALA A 327 17.60 7.73 0.70
C ALA A 327 17.93 7.42 -0.76
N GLY A 328 19.06 6.79 -1.04
CA GLY A 328 19.41 6.25 -2.35
C GLY A 328 18.69 4.93 -2.67
N VAL A 329 18.41 4.09 -1.67
CA VAL A 329 17.83 2.75 -1.86
C VAL A 329 16.31 2.78 -1.97
N ILE A 330 15.64 3.37 -0.97
CA ILE A 330 14.18 3.25 -0.79
C ILE A 330 13.39 3.86 -1.97
N PRO A 331 13.69 5.08 -2.47
CA PRO A 331 12.96 5.65 -3.60
C PRO A 331 13.16 4.87 -4.91
N VAL A 332 14.33 4.29 -5.12
CA VAL A 332 14.61 3.46 -6.30
C VAL A 332 13.83 2.15 -6.24
N ALA A 333 13.84 1.48 -5.08
CA ALA A 333 13.06 0.26 -4.86
C ALA A 333 11.56 0.51 -5.10
N GLN A 334 11.01 1.57 -4.53
CA GLN A 334 9.60 1.93 -4.70
C GLN A 334 9.25 2.28 -6.16
N GLY A 335 10.13 2.98 -6.88
CA GLY A 335 9.94 3.30 -8.29
C GLY A 335 9.98 2.07 -9.20
N LEU A 336 10.68 0.99 -8.81
CA LEU A 336 10.71 -0.27 -9.54
C LEU A 336 9.40 -1.05 -9.46
N VAL A 337 8.68 -1.00 -8.34
CA VAL A 337 7.47 -1.81 -8.09
C VAL A 337 6.43 -1.67 -9.21
N PRO A 338 5.94 -0.47 -9.61
CA PRO A 338 4.93 -0.35 -10.67
C PRO A 338 5.46 -0.81 -12.04
N ASN A 339 6.74 -0.63 -12.29
CA ASN A 339 7.37 -1.06 -13.54
C ASN A 339 7.49 -2.58 -13.62
N CYS A 340 7.88 -3.24 -12.53
CA CYS A 340 7.92 -4.70 -12.42
C CYS A 340 6.52 -5.29 -12.53
N ASN A 341 5.52 -4.67 -11.90
CA ASN A 341 4.12 -5.10 -12.00
C ASN A 341 3.63 -5.03 -13.44
N THR A 342 3.89 -3.92 -14.14
CA THR A 342 3.54 -3.78 -15.57
C THR A 342 4.23 -4.84 -16.42
N ALA A 343 5.52 -5.07 -16.21
CA ALA A 343 6.29 -6.08 -16.94
C ALA A 343 5.80 -7.52 -16.64
N ALA A 344 5.42 -7.80 -15.39
CA ALA A 344 4.86 -9.10 -14.99
C ALA A 344 3.52 -9.40 -15.67
N MET A 345 2.70 -8.34 -15.87
CA MET A 345 1.36 -8.47 -16.44
C MET A 345 1.33 -8.52 -17.98
N GLN A 346 2.38 -8.04 -18.65
CA GLN A 346 2.43 -7.99 -20.12
C GLN A 346 2.10 -9.32 -20.83
N PRO A 347 2.59 -10.49 -20.36
CA PRO A 347 2.31 -11.77 -21.02
C PRO A 347 0.89 -12.32 -20.74
N LEU A 348 0.13 -11.74 -19.80
CA LEU A 348 -1.10 -12.30 -19.26
C LEU A 348 -2.34 -11.41 -19.45
N PRO A 349 -2.59 -10.83 -20.63
CA PRO A 349 -3.72 -9.92 -20.82
C PRO A 349 -5.09 -10.60 -20.66
N HIS A 350 -5.19 -11.89 -21.00
CA HIS A 350 -6.43 -12.69 -20.96
C HIS A 350 -6.87 -13.10 -19.54
N VAL A 351 -5.92 -13.15 -18.57
CA VAL A 351 -6.18 -13.46 -17.16
C VAL A 351 -5.79 -12.32 -16.21
N ALA A 352 -5.71 -11.10 -16.72
CA ALA A 352 -5.14 -9.94 -16.04
C ALA A 352 -5.72 -9.70 -14.63
N GLY A 353 -7.03 -9.89 -14.42
CA GLY A 353 -7.66 -9.70 -13.12
C GLY A 353 -7.16 -10.68 -12.06
N THR A 354 -7.18 -11.96 -12.37
CA THR A 354 -6.75 -13.04 -11.46
C THR A 354 -5.23 -13.04 -11.30
N ALA A 355 -4.48 -12.83 -12.40
CA ALA A 355 -3.03 -12.73 -12.35
C ALA A 355 -2.56 -11.54 -11.49
N SER A 356 -3.25 -10.40 -11.53
CA SER A 356 -2.95 -9.25 -10.67
C SER A 356 -3.15 -9.58 -9.18
N ALA A 357 -4.17 -10.37 -8.84
CA ALA A 357 -4.37 -10.83 -7.46
C ALA A 357 -3.22 -11.76 -7.01
N VAL A 358 -2.84 -12.72 -7.87
CA VAL A 358 -1.71 -13.64 -7.59
C VAL A 358 -0.40 -12.86 -7.41
N ILE A 359 -0.06 -11.98 -8.35
CA ILE A 359 1.18 -11.19 -8.32
C ILE A 359 1.20 -10.22 -7.11
N GLY A 360 0.05 -9.65 -6.76
CA GLY A 360 -0.05 -8.72 -5.62
C GLY A 360 -0.01 -9.37 -4.24
N THR A 361 -0.09 -10.70 -4.16
CA THR A 361 -0.04 -11.45 -2.89
C THR A 361 1.38 -11.86 -2.52
N VAL A 362 2.24 -12.02 -3.50
CA VAL A 362 3.64 -12.42 -3.34
C VAL A 362 4.52 -11.21 -3.11
#